data_b1856d32de3a1bd9ad3d1620aa5f2527
#
_entry.id   b1856d32de3a1bd9ad3d1620aa5f2527
#
_cell.length_a   1.000
_cell.length_b   1.000
_cell.length_c   1.000
_cell.angle_alpha   90.00
_cell.angle_beta   90.00
_cell.angle_gamma   90.00
#
_symmetry.space_group_name_H-M   'P 1'
#
loop_
_entity.id
_entity.type
_entity.pdbx_description
1 polymer ?
#
loop_
_entity_poly.entity_id
_entity_poly.type
_entity_poly.pdbx_seq_one_letter_code
_entity_poly.pdbx_strand_id
1 'polypeptide(L)'
;PEAVGLSGHSYSGGGSAYIATRSTMFSAIAHGAAPINLVSEFNQLFVGSGQNNHSYDIYGQGRYASNPYDDFDLYWSESPISGVETMDTPVLYLHGEEDPTVNWEQGLEWYNALRFLKKPIIWLSYPDEGHGLRKLQNRIDFQYRLQDFYNHHLKGMAAPSWMTDGVPQVDKDQHLREYAPRIFRPRLIG
;
A
#
# COMPACT_ATOMS: atom_id res chain seq x y z
N PRO A 1 -13.68 -13.52 15.22
CA PRO A 1 -13.02 -14.34 14.21
C PRO A 1 -11.53 -14.02 14.24
N GLU A 2 -10.71 -15.08 14.41
CA GLU A 2 -9.26 -14.96 14.62
C GLU A 2 -8.46 -14.78 13.31
N ALA A 3 -9.12 -14.73 12.17
CA ALA A 3 -8.49 -14.65 10.86
C ALA A 3 -9.31 -13.76 9.91
N VAL A 4 -9.23 -12.46 10.10
CA VAL A 4 -9.87 -11.46 9.23
C VAL A 4 -8.80 -10.59 8.60
N GLY A 5 -8.85 -10.46 7.26
CA GLY A 5 -8.04 -9.53 6.50
C GLY A 5 -8.83 -8.27 6.14
N LEU A 6 -8.13 -7.16 5.96
CA LEU A 6 -8.67 -5.90 5.47
C LEU A 6 -7.98 -5.53 4.15
N SER A 7 -8.76 -5.02 3.19
CA SER A 7 -8.20 -4.45 1.95
C SER A 7 -8.71 -3.03 1.74
N GLY A 8 -7.85 -2.18 1.20
CA GLY A 8 -8.19 -0.82 0.82
C GLY A 8 -7.34 -0.30 -0.32
N HIS A 9 -7.85 0.66 -1.09
CA HIS A 9 -7.12 1.31 -2.16
C HIS A 9 -7.45 2.79 -2.18
N SER A 10 -6.47 3.66 -2.52
CA SER A 10 -6.68 5.11 -2.58
C SER A 10 -7.12 5.65 -1.21
N TYR A 11 -8.19 6.40 -1.12
CA TYR A 11 -8.73 6.91 0.15
C TYR A 11 -8.99 5.80 1.17
N SER A 12 -9.60 4.67 0.75
CA SER A 12 -9.76 3.52 1.65
C SER A 12 -8.45 2.79 1.95
N GLY A 13 -7.42 2.99 1.12
CA GLY A 13 -6.04 2.59 1.41
C GLY A 13 -5.49 3.36 2.61
N GLY A 14 -5.65 4.68 2.63
CA GLY A 14 -5.34 5.53 3.80
C GLY A 14 -6.11 5.12 5.03
N GLY A 15 -7.42 4.89 4.91
CA GLY A 15 -8.25 4.42 6.02
C GLY A 15 -7.80 3.06 6.56
N SER A 16 -7.42 2.11 5.70
CA SER A 16 -6.89 0.82 6.14
C SER A 16 -5.50 0.91 6.78
N ALA A 17 -4.65 1.81 6.28
CA ALA A 17 -3.36 2.13 6.90
C ALA A 17 -3.54 2.77 8.28
N TYR A 18 -4.49 3.69 8.40
CA TYR A 18 -4.85 4.31 9.69
C TYR A 18 -5.31 3.26 10.71
N ILE A 19 -6.20 2.36 10.30
CA ILE A 19 -6.66 1.24 11.14
C ILE A 19 -5.48 0.34 11.55
N ALA A 20 -4.55 0.03 10.63
CA ALA A 20 -3.39 -0.79 10.92
C ALA A 20 -2.51 -0.23 12.05
N THR A 21 -2.44 1.08 12.17
CA THR A 21 -1.63 1.78 13.18
C THR A 21 -2.37 2.05 14.50
N ARG A 22 -3.66 1.73 14.58
CA ARG A 22 -4.50 2.04 15.76
C ARG A 22 -5.28 0.84 16.31
N SER A 23 -5.24 -0.30 15.62
CA SER A 23 -6.03 -1.48 15.99
C SER A 23 -5.33 -2.77 15.58
N THR A 24 -5.47 -3.78 16.38
CA THR A 24 -5.03 -5.17 16.12
C THR A 24 -6.18 -6.08 15.69
N MET A 25 -7.30 -5.49 15.26
CA MET A 25 -8.51 -6.24 14.88
C MET A 25 -8.28 -7.16 13.67
N PHE A 26 -7.40 -6.76 12.76
CA PHE A 26 -7.14 -7.49 11.51
C PHE A 26 -5.82 -8.25 11.61
N SER A 27 -5.84 -9.51 11.16
CA SER A 27 -4.65 -10.38 11.14
C SER A 27 -3.70 -10.09 9.98
N ALA A 28 -4.17 -9.43 8.94
CA ALA A 28 -3.38 -9.02 7.77
C ALA A 28 -4.10 -7.90 7.01
N ILE A 29 -3.35 -6.96 6.47
CA ILE A 29 -3.90 -5.84 5.71
C ILE A 29 -3.20 -5.74 4.35
N ALA A 30 -4.00 -5.68 3.27
CA ALA A 30 -3.51 -5.39 1.93
C ALA A 30 -4.09 -4.06 1.46
N HIS A 31 -3.23 -3.09 1.20
CA HIS A 31 -3.68 -1.78 0.74
C HIS A 31 -2.76 -1.20 -0.34
N GLY A 32 -3.22 -0.16 -1.02
CA GLY A 32 -2.41 0.44 -2.08
C GLY A 32 -2.79 1.85 -2.42
N ALA A 33 -1.85 2.56 -3.06
CA ALA A 33 -2.00 3.93 -3.55
C ALA A 33 -2.65 4.85 -2.50
N ALA A 34 -2.14 4.77 -1.26
CA ALA A 34 -2.75 5.34 -0.07
C ALA A 34 -2.13 6.67 0.33
N PRO A 35 -2.91 7.70 0.70
CA PRO A 35 -2.41 8.85 1.43
C PRO A 35 -1.94 8.39 2.82
N ILE A 36 -0.68 8.61 3.13
CA ILE A 36 -0.02 8.10 4.33
C ILE A 36 0.40 9.21 5.28
N ASN A 37 0.95 10.28 4.73
CA ASN A 37 1.37 11.46 5.47
C ASN A 37 0.62 12.68 4.92
N LEU A 38 -0.47 13.03 5.56
CA LEU A 38 -1.35 14.10 5.10
C LEU A 38 -0.68 15.48 5.13
N VAL A 39 0.36 15.64 5.95
CA VAL A 39 1.13 16.89 5.98
C VAL A 39 1.95 17.07 4.71
N SER A 40 2.63 16.02 4.23
CA SER A 40 3.37 16.08 2.96
C SER A 40 2.43 16.00 1.76
N GLU A 41 1.39 15.18 1.83
CA GLU A 41 0.39 14.99 0.77
C GLU A 41 -0.37 16.28 0.44
N PHE A 42 -0.69 17.10 1.44
CA PHE A 42 -1.38 18.37 1.27
C PHE A 42 -0.73 19.29 0.21
N ASN A 43 0.60 19.30 0.14
CA ASN A 43 1.37 20.11 -0.82
C ASN A 43 1.75 19.38 -2.11
N GLN A 44 1.30 18.14 -2.30
CA GLN A 44 1.51 17.39 -3.53
C GLN A 44 0.50 17.77 -4.61
N LEU A 45 0.75 17.30 -5.82
CA LEU A 45 -0.09 17.55 -6.97
C LEU A 45 -0.75 16.28 -7.47
N PHE A 46 -1.99 16.39 -7.92
CA PHE A 46 -2.54 15.48 -8.90
C PHE A 46 -1.80 15.69 -10.21
N VAL A 47 -0.75 14.90 -10.46
CA VAL A 47 0.19 15.12 -11.57
C VAL A 47 -0.51 15.23 -12.93
N GLY A 48 -1.56 14.43 -13.15
CA GLY A 48 -2.31 14.43 -14.41
C GLY A 48 -3.09 15.71 -14.70
N SER A 49 -3.45 16.49 -13.66
CA SER A 49 -4.22 17.73 -13.80
C SER A 49 -3.43 18.98 -13.39
N GLY A 50 -2.33 18.80 -12.63
CA GLY A 50 -1.60 19.91 -12.01
C GLY A 50 -2.36 20.57 -10.85
N GLN A 51 -3.51 20.04 -10.44
CA GLN A 51 -4.25 20.51 -9.27
C GLN A 51 -3.54 20.06 -7.99
N ASN A 52 -3.42 20.96 -7.01
CA ASN A 52 -2.91 20.58 -5.69
C ASN A 52 -3.97 19.83 -4.85
N ASN A 53 -3.52 19.16 -3.80
CA ASN A 53 -4.39 18.36 -2.93
C ASN A 53 -5.20 19.20 -1.93
N HIS A 54 -4.96 20.51 -1.81
CA HIS A 54 -5.64 21.37 -0.82
C HIS A 54 -7.17 21.24 -0.88
N SER A 55 -7.74 21.26 -2.08
CA SER A 55 -9.19 21.15 -2.24
C SER A 55 -9.74 19.78 -1.89
N TYR A 56 -8.94 18.73 -2.11
CA TYR A 56 -9.27 17.37 -1.74
C TYR A 56 -9.32 17.21 -0.21
N ASP A 57 -8.32 17.72 0.49
CA ASP A 57 -8.23 17.61 1.95
C ASP A 57 -9.27 18.48 2.66
N ILE A 58 -9.41 19.74 2.25
CA ILE A 58 -10.27 20.70 2.96
C ILE A 58 -11.75 20.46 2.64
N TYR A 59 -12.10 20.31 1.36
CA TYR A 59 -13.49 20.30 0.89
C TYR A 59 -13.92 18.99 0.24
N GLY A 60 -12.96 18.12 -0.15
CA GLY A 60 -13.20 16.87 -0.86
C GLY A 60 -13.46 15.71 0.08
N GLN A 61 -12.77 14.59 -0.14
CA GLN A 61 -12.93 13.39 0.69
C GLN A 61 -12.34 13.56 2.09
N GLY A 62 -11.27 14.34 2.27
CA GLY A 62 -10.65 14.61 3.57
C GLY A 62 -11.59 15.33 4.52
N ARG A 63 -12.24 16.41 4.08
CA ARG A 63 -13.21 17.21 4.85
C ARG A 63 -12.67 17.74 6.18
N TYR A 64 -11.36 18.05 6.23
CA TYR A 64 -10.75 18.54 7.46
C TYR A 64 -11.17 19.97 7.83
N ALA A 65 -11.72 20.74 6.87
CA ALA A 65 -12.14 22.14 7.05
C ALA A 65 -11.03 23.07 7.58
N SER A 66 -9.79 22.63 7.57
CA SER A 66 -8.58 23.31 8.01
C SER A 66 -7.40 22.92 7.10
N ASN A 67 -6.22 23.45 7.39
CA ASN A 67 -4.99 23.13 6.68
C ASN A 67 -3.84 22.85 7.68
N PRO A 68 -2.74 22.19 7.27
CA PRO A 68 -1.68 21.78 8.21
C PRO A 68 -0.86 22.95 8.79
N TYR A 69 -1.02 24.17 8.29
CA TYR A 69 -0.35 25.35 8.83
C TYR A 69 -1.14 25.99 9.98
N ASP A 70 -2.47 25.85 9.97
CA ASP A 70 -3.37 26.33 11.02
C ASP A 70 -3.64 25.24 12.08
N ASP A 71 -3.63 23.97 11.67
CA ASP A 71 -3.93 22.83 12.55
C ASP A 71 -3.03 21.60 12.20
N PHE A 72 -1.76 21.73 12.56
CA PHE A 72 -0.78 20.65 12.33
C PHE A 72 -1.15 19.37 13.07
N ASP A 73 -1.63 19.48 14.29
CA ASP A 73 -1.94 18.33 15.14
C ASP A 73 -3.07 17.49 14.56
N LEU A 74 -4.07 18.12 13.94
CA LEU A 74 -5.13 17.42 13.21
C LEU A 74 -4.52 16.60 12.06
N TYR A 75 -3.77 17.24 11.16
CA TYR A 75 -3.18 16.56 10.01
C TYR A 75 -2.20 15.46 10.40
N TRP A 76 -1.39 15.70 11.44
CA TRP A 76 -0.47 14.69 11.94
C TRP A 76 -1.19 13.51 12.58
N SER A 77 -2.17 13.75 13.46
CA SER A 77 -2.93 12.69 14.13
C SER A 77 -3.75 11.83 13.18
N GLU A 78 -4.26 12.42 12.09
CA GLU A 78 -5.03 11.72 11.07
C GLU A 78 -4.11 11.03 10.01
N SER A 79 -2.83 11.33 10.00
CA SER A 79 -1.87 10.66 9.13
C SER A 79 -1.59 9.24 9.63
N PRO A 80 -1.74 8.19 8.78
CA PRO A 80 -1.34 6.83 9.14
C PRO A 80 0.09 6.73 9.67
N ILE A 81 1.02 7.48 9.07
CA ILE A 81 2.45 7.45 9.44
C ILE A 81 2.69 7.84 10.91
N SER A 82 1.83 8.63 11.51
CA SER A 82 2.00 9.07 12.90
C SER A 82 1.86 7.94 13.93
N GLY A 83 1.28 6.80 13.54
CA GLY A 83 1.06 5.65 14.43
C GLY A 83 1.89 4.41 14.09
N VAL A 84 2.90 4.51 13.24
CA VAL A 84 3.70 3.34 12.78
C VAL A 84 4.40 2.59 13.90
N GLU A 85 4.71 3.24 15.02
CA GLU A 85 5.39 2.61 16.16
C GLU A 85 4.54 1.49 16.78
N THR A 86 3.23 1.66 16.81
CA THR A 86 2.29 0.72 17.43
C THR A 86 1.83 -0.40 16.49
N MET A 87 2.17 -0.32 15.21
CA MET A 87 1.71 -1.27 14.20
C MET A 87 2.46 -2.60 14.29
N ASP A 88 1.73 -3.71 14.40
CA ASP A 88 2.28 -5.06 14.33
C ASP A 88 1.59 -5.94 13.27
N THR A 89 0.47 -5.48 12.71
CA THR A 89 -0.26 -6.21 11.67
C THR A 89 0.55 -6.27 10.37
N PRO A 90 0.75 -7.46 9.78
CA PRO A 90 1.42 -7.61 8.49
C PRO A 90 0.72 -6.84 7.38
N VAL A 91 1.51 -6.14 6.57
CA VAL A 91 1.03 -5.32 5.46
C VAL A 91 1.59 -5.78 4.13
N LEU A 92 0.71 -5.96 3.15
CA LEU A 92 1.04 -6.00 1.73
C LEU A 92 0.64 -4.67 1.10
N TYR A 93 1.62 -3.90 0.61
CA TYR A 93 1.40 -2.58 0.03
C TYR A 93 1.64 -2.57 -1.47
N LEU A 94 0.70 -2.00 -2.23
CA LEU A 94 0.75 -1.84 -3.68
C LEU A 94 0.86 -0.36 -4.06
N HIS A 95 1.76 0.00 -5.00
CA HIS A 95 1.76 1.33 -5.62
C HIS A 95 2.29 1.27 -7.06
N GLY A 96 1.63 1.99 -7.98
CA GLY A 96 2.15 2.26 -9.31
C GLY A 96 3.18 3.40 -9.26
N GLU A 97 4.31 3.24 -9.96
CA GLU A 97 5.39 4.24 -9.92
C GLU A 97 5.04 5.55 -10.62
N GLU A 98 4.04 5.53 -11.52
CA GLU A 98 3.53 6.69 -12.26
C GLU A 98 2.12 7.10 -11.79
N ASP A 99 1.82 6.95 -10.49
CA ASP A 99 0.52 7.32 -9.94
C ASP A 99 0.29 8.84 -10.05
N PRO A 100 -0.70 9.29 -10.85
CA PRO A 100 -0.98 10.70 -11.04
C PRO A 100 -1.88 11.31 -9.97
N THR A 101 -2.37 10.50 -9.03
CA THR A 101 -3.39 10.87 -8.04
C THR A 101 -2.84 10.90 -6.63
N VAL A 102 -2.31 9.77 -6.15
CA VAL A 102 -1.56 9.69 -4.89
C VAL A 102 -0.10 9.48 -5.25
N ASN A 103 0.72 10.47 -4.95
CA ASN A 103 2.11 10.46 -5.35
C ASN A 103 2.84 9.23 -4.77
N TRP A 104 3.67 8.59 -5.58
CA TRP A 104 4.41 7.37 -5.21
C TRP A 104 5.26 7.56 -3.94
N GLU A 105 5.68 8.79 -3.66
CA GLU A 105 6.42 9.18 -2.46
C GLU A 105 5.65 8.89 -1.17
N GLN A 106 4.32 8.89 -1.19
CA GLN A 106 3.53 8.47 -0.04
C GLN A 106 3.80 6.99 0.31
N GLY A 107 3.93 6.14 -0.69
CA GLY A 107 4.34 4.76 -0.51
C GLY A 107 5.77 4.63 -0.01
N LEU A 108 6.68 5.48 -0.49
CA LEU A 108 8.07 5.49 -0.06
C LEU A 108 8.20 5.91 1.41
N GLU A 109 7.48 6.94 1.85
CA GLU A 109 7.44 7.34 3.26
C GLU A 109 6.94 6.19 4.15
N TRP A 110 5.83 5.54 3.74
CA TRP A 110 5.25 4.40 4.45
C TRP A 110 6.23 3.24 4.59
N TYR A 111 6.79 2.78 3.47
CA TYR A 111 7.72 1.67 3.44
C TYR A 111 8.97 1.93 4.28
N ASN A 112 9.58 3.12 4.14
CA ASN A 112 10.79 3.46 4.87
C ASN A 112 10.55 3.58 6.38
N ALA A 113 9.43 4.18 6.81
CA ALA A 113 9.08 4.28 8.23
C ALA A 113 8.92 2.90 8.85
N LEU A 114 8.15 2.02 8.21
CA LEU A 114 7.91 0.66 8.69
C LEU A 114 9.21 -0.18 8.69
N ARG A 115 10.02 -0.07 7.64
CA ARG A 115 11.31 -0.77 7.56
C ARG A 115 12.29 -0.30 8.62
N PHE A 116 12.37 0.99 8.88
CA PHE A 116 13.23 1.55 9.95
C PHE A 116 12.83 0.99 11.31
N LEU A 117 11.55 0.88 11.57
CA LEU A 117 11.01 0.34 12.83
C LEU A 117 10.90 -1.20 12.84
N LYS A 118 11.38 -1.88 11.79
CA LYS A 118 11.32 -3.35 11.64
C LYS A 118 9.90 -3.92 11.69
N LYS A 119 8.93 -3.16 11.21
CA LYS A 119 7.52 -3.58 11.12
C LYS A 119 7.29 -4.44 9.87
N PRO A 120 6.32 -5.38 9.90
CA PRO A 120 6.12 -6.33 8.81
C PRO A 120 5.42 -5.68 7.62
N ILE A 121 6.20 -5.30 6.61
CA ILE A 121 5.71 -4.75 5.34
C ILE A 121 6.36 -5.42 4.13
N ILE A 122 5.56 -5.74 3.13
CA ILE A 122 5.99 -6.09 1.78
C ILE A 122 5.43 -5.04 0.83
N TRP A 123 6.29 -4.40 0.05
CA TRP A 123 5.89 -3.40 -0.94
C TRP A 123 6.05 -3.95 -2.36
N LEU A 124 4.95 -3.93 -3.10
CA LEU A 124 4.88 -4.24 -4.51
C LEU A 124 4.81 -2.92 -5.30
N SER A 125 5.94 -2.48 -5.85
CA SER A 125 6.03 -1.31 -6.72
C SER A 125 5.97 -1.76 -8.17
N TYR A 126 5.03 -1.19 -8.93
CA TYR A 126 4.80 -1.56 -10.33
C TYR A 126 5.20 -0.41 -11.27
N PRO A 127 6.31 -0.58 -12.04
CA PRO A 127 6.73 0.40 -13.05
C PRO A 127 5.67 0.57 -14.14
N ASP A 128 5.59 1.79 -14.70
CA ASP A 128 4.65 2.17 -15.75
C ASP A 128 3.17 1.87 -15.40
N GLU A 129 2.82 1.88 -14.13
CA GLU A 129 1.45 1.78 -13.65
C GLU A 129 1.07 3.04 -12.87
N GLY A 130 -0.20 3.45 -13.05
CA GLY A 130 -0.75 4.64 -12.40
C GLY A 130 -1.45 4.31 -11.09
N HIS A 131 -2.54 5.07 -10.81
CA HIS A 131 -3.35 4.94 -9.59
C HIS A 131 -4.02 3.58 -9.41
N GLY A 132 -4.06 2.76 -10.44
CA GLY A 132 -4.52 1.37 -10.43
C GLY A 132 -3.83 0.60 -11.53
N LEU A 133 -3.63 -0.70 -11.32
CA LEU A 133 -2.99 -1.56 -12.30
C LEU A 133 -3.85 -1.70 -13.57
N ARG A 134 -3.27 -1.37 -14.72
CA ARG A 134 -3.93 -1.46 -16.03
C ARG A 134 -3.42 -2.62 -16.88
N LYS A 135 -2.11 -2.92 -16.81
CA LYS A 135 -1.50 -4.02 -17.55
C LYS A 135 -2.01 -5.36 -16.99
N LEU A 136 -2.52 -6.21 -17.87
CA LEU A 136 -3.14 -7.48 -17.47
C LEU A 136 -2.18 -8.36 -16.65
N GLN A 137 -0.92 -8.44 -17.06
CA GLN A 137 0.10 -9.22 -16.33
C GLN A 137 0.32 -8.72 -14.91
N ASN A 138 0.34 -7.40 -14.69
CA ASN A 138 0.53 -6.83 -13.36
C ASN A 138 -0.70 -7.06 -12.47
N ARG A 139 -1.91 -6.98 -13.05
CA ARG A 139 -3.15 -7.31 -12.36
C ARG A 139 -3.19 -8.76 -11.93
N ILE A 140 -2.75 -9.67 -12.79
CA ILE A 140 -2.68 -11.11 -12.48
C ILE A 140 -1.62 -11.36 -11.40
N ASP A 141 -0.43 -10.79 -11.54
CA ASP A 141 0.65 -10.89 -10.55
C ASP A 141 0.18 -10.45 -9.17
N PHE A 142 -0.44 -9.26 -9.10
CA PHE A 142 -0.96 -8.75 -7.82
C PHE A 142 -2.01 -9.68 -7.19
N GLN A 143 -2.93 -10.24 -7.98
CA GLN A 143 -3.96 -11.14 -7.45
C GLN A 143 -3.36 -12.41 -6.86
N TYR A 144 -2.34 -13.00 -7.49
CA TYR A 144 -1.64 -14.15 -6.93
C TYR A 144 -0.89 -13.82 -5.64
N ARG A 145 -0.18 -12.69 -5.62
CA ARG A 145 0.53 -12.24 -4.40
C ARG A 145 -0.43 -11.93 -3.27
N LEU A 146 -1.55 -11.28 -3.56
CA LEU A 146 -2.61 -11.01 -2.59
C LEU A 146 -3.19 -12.31 -2.01
N GLN A 147 -3.46 -13.29 -2.87
CA GLN A 147 -3.94 -14.61 -2.46
C GLN A 147 -2.92 -15.33 -1.58
N ASP A 148 -1.66 -15.35 -1.99
CA ASP A 148 -0.57 -15.97 -1.23
C ASP A 148 -0.42 -15.30 0.14
N PHE A 149 -0.45 -13.97 0.19
CA PHE A 149 -0.36 -13.19 1.42
C PHE A 149 -1.48 -13.55 2.40
N TYR A 150 -2.73 -13.54 1.94
CA TYR A 150 -3.85 -13.93 2.80
C TYR A 150 -3.88 -15.43 3.13
N ASN A 151 -3.47 -16.30 2.23
CA ASN A 151 -3.36 -17.71 2.55
C ASN A 151 -2.33 -17.98 3.66
N HIS A 152 -1.20 -17.25 3.63
CA HIS A 152 -0.20 -17.35 4.69
C HIS A 152 -0.75 -16.82 6.03
N HIS A 153 -1.19 -15.56 6.05
CA HIS A 153 -1.54 -14.89 7.31
C HIS A 153 -2.91 -15.29 7.89
N LEU A 154 -3.87 -15.69 7.05
CA LEU A 154 -5.22 -16.02 7.53
C LEU A 154 -5.51 -17.51 7.61
N LYS A 155 -4.73 -18.35 6.90
CA LYS A 155 -4.96 -19.81 6.83
C LYS A 155 -3.75 -20.62 7.29
N GLY A 156 -2.65 -19.97 7.70
CA GLY A 156 -1.44 -20.65 8.18
C GLY A 156 -0.68 -21.44 7.10
N MET A 157 -0.90 -21.13 5.82
CA MET A 157 -0.14 -21.78 4.75
C MET A 157 1.32 -21.30 4.74
N ALA A 158 2.24 -22.13 4.23
CA ALA A 158 3.65 -21.76 4.13
C ALA A 158 3.81 -20.49 3.27
N ALA A 159 4.64 -19.55 3.73
CA ALA A 159 4.98 -18.37 2.96
C ALA A 159 5.81 -18.77 1.72
N PRO A 160 5.46 -18.29 0.52
CA PRO A 160 6.31 -18.46 -0.65
C PRO A 160 7.58 -17.61 -0.57
N SER A 161 8.63 -18.01 -1.29
CA SER A 161 9.95 -17.34 -1.23
C SER A 161 9.92 -15.83 -1.53
N TRP A 162 9.03 -15.39 -2.41
CA TRP A 162 8.91 -13.95 -2.70
C TRP A 162 8.49 -13.12 -1.47
N MET A 163 7.83 -13.73 -0.47
CA MET A 163 7.46 -13.05 0.78
C MET A 163 8.61 -13.06 1.80
N THR A 164 9.43 -14.11 1.82
CA THR A 164 10.50 -14.29 2.81
C THR A 164 11.81 -13.66 2.40
N ASP A 165 12.19 -13.81 1.14
CA ASP A 165 13.51 -13.43 0.65
C ASP A 165 13.53 -12.02 0.04
N GLY A 166 12.36 -11.58 -0.44
CA GLY A 166 12.24 -10.35 -1.21
C GLY A 166 12.91 -10.49 -2.59
N VAL A 167 12.94 -9.40 -3.34
CA VAL A 167 13.63 -9.34 -4.65
C VAL A 167 14.52 -8.11 -4.65
N PRO A 168 15.85 -8.27 -4.68
CA PRO A 168 16.75 -7.14 -4.83
C PRO A 168 16.43 -6.36 -6.11
N GLN A 169 16.53 -5.04 -6.06
CA GLN A 169 16.22 -4.19 -7.23
C GLN A 169 17.05 -4.56 -8.46
N VAL A 170 18.29 -4.98 -8.26
CA VAL A 170 19.19 -5.40 -9.35
C VAL A 170 18.75 -6.69 -10.03
N ASP A 171 17.95 -7.53 -9.36
CA ASP A 171 17.48 -8.81 -9.86
C ASP A 171 16.02 -8.76 -10.34
N LYS A 172 15.38 -7.59 -10.28
CA LYS A 172 13.96 -7.39 -10.59
C LYS A 172 13.56 -7.96 -11.95
N ASP A 173 14.30 -7.62 -13.01
CA ASP A 173 13.97 -8.05 -14.37
C ASP A 173 14.14 -9.56 -14.58
N GLN A 174 15.13 -10.17 -13.93
CA GLN A 174 15.31 -11.60 -13.95
C GLN A 174 14.17 -12.29 -13.22
N HIS A 175 13.82 -11.82 -12.03
CA HIS A 175 12.72 -12.35 -11.23
C HIS A 175 11.39 -12.29 -11.98
N LEU A 176 11.09 -11.17 -12.65
CA LEU A 176 9.86 -11.04 -13.43
C LEU A 176 9.81 -12.03 -14.61
N ARG A 177 10.93 -12.25 -15.29
CA ARG A 177 11.00 -13.27 -16.38
C ARG A 177 10.79 -14.69 -15.87
N GLU A 178 11.30 -15.02 -14.71
CA GLU A 178 11.17 -16.35 -14.10
C GLU A 178 9.78 -16.58 -13.47
N TYR A 179 9.18 -15.52 -12.95
CA TYR A 179 7.89 -15.59 -12.28
C TYR A 179 6.71 -15.57 -13.26
N ALA A 180 6.81 -14.83 -14.36
CA ALA A 180 5.77 -14.71 -15.39
C ALA A 180 5.23 -16.06 -15.92
N PRO A 181 6.06 -17.09 -16.19
CA PRO A 181 5.56 -18.40 -16.62
C PRO A 181 4.69 -19.11 -15.58
N ARG A 182 4.87 -18.81 -14.29
CA ARG A 182 4.06 -19.41 -13.22
C ARG A 182 2.68 -18.78 -13.15
N ILE A 183 2.58 -17.50 -13.52
CA ILE A 183 1.32 -16.74 -13.56
C ILE A 183 0.43 -17.23 -14.72
N PHE A 184 1.03 -17.61 -15.85
CA PHE A 184 0.29 -18.05 -17.04
C PHE A 184 -0.01 -19.56 -17.09
N ARG A 185 0.40 -20.35 -16.12
CA ARG A 185 -0.04 -21.75 -16.02
C ARG A 185 -1.32 -21.80 -15.19
N PRO A 186 -2.50 -22.09 -15.83
CA PRO A 186 -3.70 -22.33 -15.05
C PRO A 186 -3.42 -23.48 -14.10
N ARG A 187 -3.60 -23.27 -12.79
CA ARG A 187 -3.70 -24.40 -11.86
C ARG A 187 -4.94 -25.18 -12.31
N LEU A 188 -4.76 -26.32 -12.94
CA LEU A 188 -5.83 -27.29 -13.10
C LEU A 188 -6.25 -27.64 -11.67
N ILE A 189 -7.44 -27.20 -11.31
CA ILE A 189 -8.12 -27.61 -10.09
C ILE A 189 -8.53 -29.07 -10.34
N GLY A 190 -7.77 -30.01 -9.76
CA GLY A 190 -8.13 -31.39 -9.68
C GLY A 190 -9.06 -31.63 -8.51
#